data_00464d3172a0fb6ebb5921ac10f75b2e
#
_entry.id   00464d3172a0fb6ebb5921ac10f75b2e
#
_cell.length_a   1.000
_cell.length_b   1.000
_cell.length_c   1.000
_cell.angle_alpha   90.00
_cell.angle_beta   90.00
_cell.angle_gamma   90.00
#
_symmetry.space_group_name_H-M   'P 1'
#
loop_
_entity.id
_entity.type
_entity.pdbx_description
1 polymer ?
#
loop_
_entity_poly.entity_id
_entity_poly.type
_entity_poly.pdbx_seq_one_letter_code
_entity_poly.pdbx_strand_id
1 'polypeptide(L)'
;MADRGGSTWKVAVTVVLVATLLLWGCAKGRKKPVAPLPPPPAAPEVPQASALEQALAEFYRAPYRSGGISPAGVDCSGLVMAAFQRVGVALPRTVSQQYTAGQPVPRSQLRFGDVVFFNRYCQVWKAGPYMAAMLPTGQVAEICHDGIYLGDGRFMHASPRGVEISNMDDEVWRASFIGARRFFTGEAP
;
A
#
# COMPACT_ATOMS: atom_id res chain seq x y z
N MET A 1 -55.83 -51.54 63.50
CA MET A 1 -54.94 -50.52 64.09
C MET A 1 -54.44 -49.62 63.00
N ALA A 2 -55.06 -48.42 62.84
CA ALA A 2 -54.58 -47.05 62.68
C ALA A 2 -53.52 -46.90 61.60
N ASP A 3 -53.89 -46.54 60.45
CA ASP A 3 -54.03 -45.19 59.73
C ASP A 3 -53.07 -44.11 60.24
N ARG A 4 -52.12 -43.70 59.33
CA ARG A 4 -51.50 -42.41 59.26
C ARG A 4 -50.69 -42.30 57.95
N GLY A 5 -51.33 -41.81 56.87
CA GLY A 5 -50.62 -41.57 55.63
C GLY A 5 -51.32 -40.54 54.67
N GLY A 6 -51.84 -39.46 55.24
CA GLY A 6 -52.66 -38.57 54.46
C GLY A 6 -52.33 -37.06 54.46
N SER A 7 -51.11 -36.65 54.82
CA SER A 7 -50.84 -35.20 55.01
C SER A 7 -49.69 -34.58 54.19
N THR A 8 -48.83 -35.40 53.65
CA THR A 8 -47.62 -34.84 52.99
C THR A 8 -47.81 -34.54 51.50
N TRP A 9 -48.78 -35.13 50.83
CA TRP A 9 -49.02 -34.93 49.41
C TRP A 9 -49.64 -33.55 49.06
N LYS A 10 -50.56 -33.06 49.91
CA LYS A 10 -51.28 -31.81 49.66
C LYS A 10 -50.37 -30.57 49.75
N VAL A 11 -49.38 -30.65 50.63
CA VAL A 11 -48.37 -29.52 50.75
C VAL A 11 -47.40 -29.50 49.60
N ALA A 12 -47.00 -30.66 49.09
CA ALA A 12 -46.03 -30.71 47.95
C ALA A 12 -46.65 -30.20 46.65
N VAL A 13 -47.94 -30.48 46.38
CA VAL A 13 -48.62 -30.02 45.18
C VAL A 13 -48.84 -28.51 45.20
N THR A 14 -49.10 -27.89 46.35
CA THR A 14 -49.32 -26.42 46.43
C THR A 14 -48.02 -25.66 46.30
N VAL A 15 -46.89 -26.19 46.80
CA VAL A 15 -45.57 -25.51 46.65
C VAL A 15 -45.08 -25.56 45.21
N VAL A 16 -45.35 -26.67 44.48
CA VAL A 16 -44.94 -26.77 43.05
C VAL A 16 -45.74 -25.82 42.15
N LEU A 17 -47.06 -25.64 42.41
CA LEU A 17 -47.90 -24.74 41.65
C LEU A 17 -47.60 -23.26 41.90
N VAL A 18 -47.15 -22.87 43.10
CA VAL A 18 -46.75 -21.50 43.40
C VAL A 18 -45.38 -21.17 42.79
N ALA A 19 -44.46 -22.14 42.75
CA ALA A 19 -43.16 -21.97 42.13
C ALA A 19 -43.21 -21.80 40.59
N THR A 20 -44.17 -22.47 39.93
CA THR A 20 -44.33 -22.36 38.46
C THR A 20 -44.99 -21.04 38.00
N LEU A 21 -45.79 -20.40 38.85
CA LEU A 21 -46.42 -19.12 38.55
C LEU A 21 -45.49 -17.91 38.71
N LEU A 22 -44.41 -18.05 39.48
CA LEU A 22 -43.43 -16.94 39.66
C LEU A 22 -42.37 -16.88 38.57
N LEU A 23 -42.27 -17.86 37.69
CA LEU A 23 -41.31 -17.87 36.60
C LEU A 23 -41.85 -17.27 35.27
N TRP A 24 -43.13 -16.88 35.22
CA TRP A 24 -43.74 -16.35 33.98
C TRP A 24 -43.85 -14.83 33.93
N GLY A 25 -43.27 -14.13 34.85
CA GLY A 25 -43.33 -12.66 34.91
C GLY A 25 -41.98 -12.02 34.72
N CYS A 26 -41.50 -11.83 33.48
CA CYS A 26 -40.66 -10.77 32.99
C CYS A 26 -39.95 -11.20 31.66
N ALA A 27 -40.74 -11.52 30.65
CA ALA A 27 -40.22 -11.47 29.29
C ALA A 27 -40.11 -9.99 28.89
N LYS A 28 -39.05 -9.30 29.36
CA LYS A 28 -38.62 -8.05 28.76
C LYS A 28 -38.40 -8.29 27.28
N GLY A 29 -39.24 -7.67 26.41
CA GLY A 29 -39.17 -7.79 24.98
C GLY A 29 -37.72 -7.52 24.51
N ARG A 30 -37.03 -8.56 24.10
CA ARG A 30 -35.75 -8.43 23.40
C ARG A 30 -36.04 -7.64 22.11
N LYS A 31 -35.63 -6.37 22.07
CA LYS A 31 -35.56 -5.64 20.82
C LYS A 31 -34.73 -6.50 19.85
N LYS A 32 -35.33 -6.93 18.74
CA LYS A 32 -34.62 -7.64 17.69
C LYS A 32 -33.40 -6.77 17.31
N PRO A 33 -32.19 -7.33 17.21
CA PRO A 33 -31.06 -6.56 16.71
C PRO A 33 -31.44 -6.03 15.33
N VAL A 34 -31.35 -4.72 15.16
CA VAL A 34 -31.46 -4.11 13.83
C VAL A 34 -30.27 -4.62 13.03
N ALA A 35 -30.54 -5.33 11.93
CA ALA A 35 -29.49 -5.76 11.03
C ALA A 35 -28.64 -4.53 10.62
N PRO A 36 -27.30 -4.64 10.59
CA PRO A 36 -26.47 -3.56 10.08
C PRO A 36 -26.94 -3.21 8.67
N LEU A 37 -27.04 -1.92 8.37
CA LEU A 37 -27.31 -1.46 7.01
C LEU A 37 -26.24 -2.06 6.09
N PRO A 38 -26.61 -2.57 4.90
CA PRO A 38 -25.64 -3.02 3.94
C PRO A 38 -24.67 -1.86 3.64
N PRO A 39 -23.37 -2.14 3.48
CA PRO A 39 -22.42 -1.10 3.11
C PRO A 39 -22.90 -0.42 1.81
N PRO A 40 -22.66 0.88 1.66
CA PRO A 40 -22.98 1.57 0.41
C PRO A 40 -22.31 0.83 -0.75
N PRO A 41 -22.96 0.81 -1.94
CA PRO A 41 -22.35 0.19 -3.12
C PRO A 41 -20.94 0.78 -3.31
N ALA A 42 -19.94 -0.11 -3.46
CA ALA A 42 -18.58 0.31 -3.73
C ALA A 42 -18.60 1.22 -4.98
N ALA A 43 -17.93 2.37 -4.89
CA ALA A 43 -17.69 3.18 -6.07
C ALA A 43 -17.00 2.29 -7.13
N PRO A 44 -17.25 2.50 -8.44
CA PRO A 44 -16.62 1.69 -9.48
C PRO A 44 -15.10 1.72 -9.26
N GLU A 45 -14.53 0.56 -8.99
CA GLU A 45 -13.08 0.42 -8.79
C GLU A 45 -12.41 0.73 -10.13
N VAL A 46 -11.78 1.89 -10.23
CA VAL A 46 -10.86 2.18 -11.33
C VAL A 46 -9.67 1.22 -11.15
N PRO A 47 -9.31 0.42 -12.16
CA PRO A 47 -8.15 -0.45 -12.04
C PRO A 47 -6.93 0.34 -11.55
N GLN A 48 -6.16 -0.20 -10.62
CA GLN A 48 -5.00 0.50 -10.01
C GLN A 48 -4.02 1.04 -11.06
N ALA A 49 -3.87 0.34 -12.19
CA ALA A 49 -3.04 0.78 -13.31
C ALA A 49 -3.55 2.09 -13.92
N SER A 50 -4.87 2.19 -14.19
CA SER A 50 -5.46 3.44 -14.74
C SER A 50 -5.39 4.59 -13.74
N ALA A 51 -5.52 4.32 -12.45
CA ALA A 51 -5.37 5.32 -11.40
C ALA A 51 -3.91 5.80 -11.30
N LEU A 52 -2.92 4.90 -11.44
CA LEU A 52 -1.51 5.27 -11.48
C LEU A 52 -1.18 6.11 -12.73
N GLU A 53 -1.72 5.76 -13.88
CA GLU A 53 -1.54 6.53 -15.11
C GLU A 53 -2.06 7.97 -14.96
N GLN A 54 -3.24 8.15 -14.37
CA GLN A 54 -3.80 9.47 -14.06
C GLN A 54 -2.90 10.23 -13.08
N ALA A 55 -2.42 9.56 -12.03
CA ALA A 55 -1.51 10.15 -11.06
C ALA A 55 -0.21 10.63 -11.74
N LEU A 56 0.36 9.83 -12.63
CA LEU A 56 1.58 10.19 -13.38
C LEU A 56 1.38 11.38 -14.31
N ALA A 57 0.20 11.48 -14.93
CA ALA A 57 -0.13 12.62 -15.80
C ALA A 57 -0.08 13.96 -15.06
N GLU A 58 -0.46 14.00 -13.77
CA GLU A 58 -0.38 15.21 -12.94
C GLU A 58 1.07 15.67 -12.70
N PHE A 59 2.03 14.75 -12.67
CA PHE A 59 3.45 15.06 -12.45
C PHE A 59 4.21 15.35 -13.75
N TYR A 60 3.67 15.01 -14.90
CA TYR A 60 4.37 15.21 -16.15
C TYR A 60 4.78 16.69 -16.33
N ARG A 61 6.08 16.93 -16.59
CA ARG A 61 6.71 18.26 -16.65
C ARG A 61 6.76 19.06 -15.35
N ALA A 62 6.45 18.44 -14.20
CA ALA A 62 6.68 19.08 -12.91
C ALA A 62 8.17 19.45 -12.76
N PRO A 63 8.50 20.60 -12.14
CA PRO A 63 9.88 21.00 -11.94
C PRO A 63 10.60 20.07 -10.95
N TYR A 64 11.90 19.88 -11.14
CA TYR A 64 12.72 19.16 -10.16
C TYR A 64 12.91 20.00 -8.89
N ARG A 65 12.66 19.36 -7.76
CA ARG A 65 12.94 19.95 -6.45
C ARG A 65 13.43 18.87 -5.49
N SER A 66 14.66 19.03 -5.01
CA SER A 66 15.21 18.11 -4.00
C SER A 66 14.31 18.06 -2.75
N GLY A 67 13.96 16.86 -2.29
CA GLY A 67 13.01 16.65 -1.21
C GLY A 67 11.55 16.87 -1.56
N GLY A 68 11.24 17.28 -2.80
CA GLY A 68 9.88 17.53 -3.26
C GLY A 68 9.04 16.24 -3.42
N ILE A 69 7.73 16.36 -3.22
CA ILE A 69 6.76 15.25 -3.27
C ILE A 69 5.43 15.66 -3.92
N SER A 70 5.40 16.75 -4.68
CA SER A 70 4.17 17.28 -5.27
C SER A 70 4.39 17.76 -6.70
N PRO A 71 3.33 17.97 -7.50
CA PRO A 71 3.45 18.55 -8.84
C PRO A 71 4.07 19.95 -8.89
N ALA A 72 4.10 20.69 -7.77
CA ALA A 72 4.79 21.97 -7.67
C ALA A 72 6.33 21.84 -7.57
N GLY A 73 6.82 20.62 -7.38
CA GLY A 73 8.24 20.27 -7.34
C GLY A 73 8.46 18.91 -6.74
N VAL A 74 9.25 18.08 -7.42
CA VAL A 74 9.42 16.68 -7.05
C VAL A 74 10.84 16.21 -7.36
N ASP A 75 11.41 15.32 -6.52
CA ASP A 75 12.62 14.54 -6.86
C ASP A 75 12.27 13.12 -7.34
N CYS A 76 13.26 12.33 -7.72
CA CYS A 76 13.04 11.00 -8.29
C CYS A 76 12.21 10.10 -7.39
N SER A 77 12.67 9.81 -6.18
CA SER A 77 11.93 8.94 -5.23
C SER A 77 10.67 9.59 -4.66
N GLY A 78 10.61 10.92 -4.65
CA GLY A 78 9.40 11.67 -4.32
C GLY A 78 8.30 11.50 -5.36
N LEU A 79 8.64 11.49 -6.66
CA LEU A 79 7.72 11.17 -7.76
C LEU A 79 7.13 9.77 -7.57
N VAL A 80 8.00 8.77 -7.39
CA VAL A 80 7.59 7.38 -7.22
C VAL A 80 6.67 7.25 -6.00
N MET A 81 7.11 7.75 -4.83
CA MET A 81 6.33 7.70 -3.60
C MET A 81 4.97 8.38 -3.75
N ALA A 82 4.94 9.60 -4.28
CA ALA A 82 3.71 10.39 -4.38
C ALA A 82 2.72 9.82 -5.40
N ALA A 83 3.18 9.27 -6.52
CA ALA A 83 2.32 8.60 -7.49
C ALA A 83 1.68 7.33 -6.92
N PHE A 84 2.48 6.50 -6.24
CA PHE A 84 1.96 5.28 -5.60
C PHE A 84 1.03 5.57 -4.42
N GLN A 85 1.27 6.63 -3.67
CA GLN A 85 0.36 7.05 -2.59
C GLN A 85 -1.05 7.37 -3.11
N ARG A 86 -1.19 7.93 -4.32
CA ARG A 86 -2.49 8.20 -4.94
C ARG A 86 -3.30 6.96 -5.28
N VAL A 87 -2.64 5.83 -5.40
CA VAL A 87 -3.28 4.53 -5.66
C VAL A 87 -3.30 3.62 -4.42
N GLY A 88 -3.09 4.22 -3.24
CA GLY A 88 -3.20 3.52 -1.96
C GLY A 88 -1.99 2.67 -1.58
N VAL A 89 -0.86 2.79 -2.29
CA VAL A 89 0.37 2.05 -2.00
C VAL A 89 1.38 2.96 -1.31
N ALA A 90 1.72 2.67 -0.07
CA ALA A 90 2.72 3.42 0.68
C ALA A 90 4.14 2.94 0.36
N LEU A 91 4.99 3.84 -0.12
CA LEU A 91 6.39 3.55 -0.41
C LEU A 91 7.33 4.35 0.50
N PRO A 92 8.54 3.83 0.80
CA PRO A 92 9.56 4.57 1.52
C PRO A 92 9.99 5.83 0.77
N ARG A 93 10.59 6.79 1.49
CA ARG A 93 10.96 8.09 0.91
C ARG A 93 12.20 8.04 0.01
N THR A 94 13.16 7.19 0.29
CA THR A 94 14.46 7.20 -0.42
C THR A 94 14.58 6.10 -1.46
N VAL A 95 15.35 6.34 -2.52
CA VAL A 95 15.62 5.38 -3.60
C VAL A 95 16.11 4.05 -3.06
N SER A 96 17.08 4.07 -2.13
CA SER A 96 17.65 2.85 -1.56
C SER A 96 16.64 2.03 -0.74
N GLN A 97 15.78 2.71 0.03
CA GLN A 97 14.71 2.04 0.77
C GLN A 97 13.65 1.46 -0.17
N GLN A 98 13.28 2.17 -1.22
CA GLN A 98 12.35 1.66 -2.24
C GLN A 98 12.94 0.43 -2.95
N TYR A 99 14.24 0.44 -3.26
CA TYR A 99 14.90 -0.72 -3.86
C TYR A 99 14.88 -1.97 -2.96
N THR A 100 14.95 -1.80 -1.65
CA THR A 100 14.89 -2.93 -0.70
C THR A 100 13.47 -3.38 -0.36
N ALA A 101 12.45 -2.60 -0.68
CA ALA A 101 11.05 -2.87 -0.29
C ALA A 101 10.35 -3.61 -1.46
N GLY A 102 9.90 -3.75 -2.33
CA GLY A 102 9.11 -4.48 -3.32
C GLY A 102 9.70 -5.81 -3.77
N GLN A 103 8.97 -6.50 -4.60
CA GLN A 103 9.40 -7.76 -5.17
C GLN A 103 10.37 -7.53 -6.33
N PRO A 104 11.51 -8.23 -6.39
CA PRO A 104 12.44 -8.15 -7.52
C PRO A 104 11.78 -8.56 -8.84
N VAL A 105 12.02 -7.78 -9.90
CA VAL A 105 11.50 -8.06 -11.24
C VAL A 105 12.66 -8.12 -12.23
N PRO A 106 12.81 -9.22 -12.98
CA PRO A 106 13.76 -9.29 -14.10
C PRO A 106 13.41 -8.26 -15.18
N ARG A 107 14.42 -7.67 -15.84
CA ARG A 107 14.21 -6.69 -16.93
C ARG A 107 13.26 -7.19 -18.02
N SER A 108 13.34 -8.48 -18.36
CA SER A 108 12.49 -9.13 -19.38
C SER A 108 11.02 -9.30 -18.96
N GLN A 109 10.68 -9.06 -17.68
CA GLN A 109 9.34 -9.21 -17.13
C GLN A 109 8.77 -7.89 -16.64
N LEU A 110 9.34 -6.78 -17.06
CA LEU A 110 8.86 -5.44 -16.71
C LEU A 110 7.43 -5.23 -17.24
N ARG A 111 6.60 -4.62 -16.39
CA ARG A 111 5.21 -4.24 -16.69
C ARG A 111 4.98 -2.80 -16.26
N PHE A 112 3.96 -2.16 -16.80
CA PHE A 112 3.52 -0.84 -16.35
C PHE A 112 3.41 -0.80 -14.82
N GLY A 113 3.93 0.26 -14.22
CA GLY A 113 3.94 0.46 -12.77
C GLY A 113 5.12 -0.20 -12.03
N ASP A 114 5.98 -0.98 -12.68
CA ASP A 114 7.23 -1.41 -12.04
C ASP A 114 8.16 -0.22 -11.83
N VAL A 115 8.85 -0.19 -10.69
CA VAL A 115 9.85 0.84 -10.40
C VAL A 115 11.21 0.36 -10.86
N VAL A 116 11.86 1.13 -11.71
CA VAL A 116 13.18 0.86 -12.29
C VAL A 116 14.24 1.71 -11.61
N PHE A 117 15.40 1.13 -11.35
CA PHE A 117 16.46 1.71 -10.53
C PHE A 117 17.79 1.79 -11.27
N PHE A 118 18.51 2.89 -11.05
CA PHE A 118 19.73 3.21 -11.77
C PHE A 118 20.82 3.76 -10.82
N ASN A 119 22.09 3.60 -11.21
CA ASN A 119 23.22 4.25 -10.58
C ASN A 119 23.58 5.60 -11.24
N ARG A 120 22.61 6.24 -11.85
CA ARG A 120 22.75 7.54 -12.51
C ARG A 120 22.40 8.68 -11.53
N TYR A 121 23.04 9.84 -11.73
CA TYR A 121 22.89 11.01 -10.87
C TYR A 121 23.41 10.87 -9.44
N CYS A 122 24.12 9.80 -9.13
CA CYS A 122 24.73 9.59 -7.81
C CYS A 122 25.68 10.73 -7.38
N GLN A 123 26.23 11.45 -8.32
CA GLN A 123 27.24 12.48 -8.05
C GLN A 123 26.65 13.84 -7.63
N VAL A 124 25.35 14.05 -7.81
CA VAL A 124 24.72 15.32 -7.44
C VAL A 124 24.74 15.57 -5.94
N TRP A 125 24.91 14.52 -5.14
CA TRP A 125 24.93 14.57 -3.67
C TRP A 125 26.34 14.43 -3.07
N LYS A 126 27.35 14.13 -3.87
CA LYS A 126 28.76 14.06 -3.41
C LYS A 126 29.43 15.44 -3.44
N ALA A 127 28.76 16.44 -2.87
CA ALA A 127 29.38 17.74 -2.65
C ALA A 127 30.27 17.67 -1.41
N GLY A 128 31.50 17.23 -1.57
CA GLY A 128 32.53 17.40 -0.59
C GLY A 128 33.61 16.31 -0.65
N PRO A 129 34.91 16.66 -0.73
CA PRO A 129 36.01 15.71 -0.76
C PRO A 129 36.11 14.84 0.51
N TYR A 130 35.41 15.19 1.57
CA TYR A 130 35.44 14.51 2.85
C TYR A 130 34.63 13.20 2.90
N MET A 131 33.59 13.06 2.06
CA MET A 131 32.73 11.86 2.06
C MET A 131 33.26 10.73 1.17
N ALA A 132 34.12 11.03 0.20
CA ALA A 132 34.70 10.01 -0.67
C ALA A 132 35.68 9.07 0.06
N ALA A 133 36.22 9.48 1.21
CA ALA A 133 37.20 8.71 1.99
C ALA A 133 36.56 7.71 2.98
N MET A 134 35.25 7.72 3.18
CA MET A 134 34.54 6.90 4.17
C MET A 134 33.73 5.73 3.59
N LEU A 135 33.76 5.49 2.28
CA LEU A 135 33.05 4.36 1.68
C LEU A 135 33.92 3.10 1.76
N PRO A 136 33.41 1.99 2.36
CA PRO A 136 34.13 0.71 2.34
C PRO A 136 34.26 0.24 0.90
N THR A 137 35.42 -0.19 0.51
CA THR A 137 35.76 -0.84 -0.75
C THR A 137 35.13 -2.23 -0.83
N GLY A 138 33.87 -2.26 -1.19
CA GLY A 138 33.08 -3.47 -1.38
C GLY A 138 31.73 -3.04 -1.97
N GLN A 139 31.76 -2.63 -3.24
CA GLN A 139 30.70 -1.83 -3.82
C GLN A 139 29.45 -2.65 -4.14
N VAL A 140 28.42 -2.51 -3.34
CA VAL A 140 27.05 -2.49 -3.88
C VAL A 140 26.98 -1.24 -4.77
N ALA A 141 26.68 -1.41 -6.07
CA ALA A 141 26.52 -0.30 -6.98
C ALA A 141 25.54 0.71 -6.35
N GLU A 142 26.00 1.94 -6.16
CA GLU A 142 25.22 2.97 -5.47
C GLU A 142 23.92 3.21 -6.26
N ILE A 143 22.76 3.02 -5.63
CA ILE A 143 21.45 3.20 -6.26
C ILE A 143 20.97 4.60 -5.92
N CYS A 144 20.92 5.48 -6.91
CA CYS A 144 20.71 6.90 -6.69
C CYS A 144 19.55 7.50 -7.45
N HIS A 145 18.96 6.75 -8.37
CA HIS A 145 17.89 7.22 -9.22
C HIS A 145 16.86 6.13 -9.47
N ASP A 146 15.62 6.54 -9.62
CA ASP A 146 14.50 5.67 -9.91
C ASP A 146 13.48 6.35 -10.82
N GLY A 147 12.56 5.55 -11.33
CA GLY A 147 11.42 5.98 -12.12
C GLY A 147 10.40 4.86 -12.26
N ILE A 148 9.26 5.19 -12.84
CA ILE A 148 8.14 4.27 -13.03
C ILE A 148 8.09 3.83 -14.50
N TYR A 149 8.16 2.53 -14.72
CA TYR A 149 8.10 1.93 -16.06
C TYR A 149 6.70 2.07 -16.67
N LEU A 150 6.64 2.53 -17.92
CA LEU A 150 5.41 2.82 -18.64
C LEU A 150 5.06 1.80 -19.74
N GLY A 151 5.94 0.83 -19.97
CA GLY A 151 5.85 -0.08 -21.13
C GLY A 151 6.77 0.35 -22.27
N ASP A 152 7.01 -0.56 -23.20
CA ASP A 152 7.77 -0.34 -24.44
C ASP A 152 9.15 0.32 -24.23
N GLY A 153 9.86 -0.10 -23.18
CA GLY A 153 11.16 0.48 -22.81
C GLY A 153 11.10 1.87 -22.18
N ARG A 154 9.94 2.51 -22.08
CA ARG A 154 9.78 3.87 -21.56
C ARG A 154 9.59 3.89 -20.05
N PHE A 155 10.09 4.92 -19.39
CA PHE A 155 9.86 5.15 -17.96
C PHE A 155 9.80 6.65 -17.65
N MET A 156 8.98 7.02 -16.69
CA MET A 156 8.87 8.39 -16.20
C MET A 156 9.73 8.57 -14.95
N HIS A 157 10.50 9.63 -14.91
CA HIS A 157 11.39 9.96 -13.81
C HIS A 157 11.55 11.47 -13.63
N ALA A 158 12.01 11.90 -12.45
CA ALA A 158 12.36 13.29 -12.20
C ALA A 158 13.87 13.48 -12.32
N SER A 159 14.30 14.16 -13.39
CA SER A 159 15.67 14.58 -13.63
C SER A 159 15.89 16.04 -13.20
N PRO A 160 17.13 16.57 -13.18
CA PRO A 160 17.37 18.00 -12.97
C PRO A 160 16.61 18.94 -13.93
N ARG A 161 16.12 18.43 -15.05
CA ARG A 161 15.30 19.20 -16.02
C ARG A 161 13.79 19.17 -15.68
N GLY A 162 13.38 18.41 -14.70
CA GLY A 162 11.99 18.15 -14.33
C GLY A 162 11.56 16.71 -14.61
N VAL A 163 10.27 16.48 -14.51
CA VAL A 163 9.68 15.15 -14.80
C VAL A 163 9.56 14.94 -16.30
N GLU A 164 10.20 13.88 -16.77
CA GLU A 164 10.29 13.53 -18.19
C GLU A 164 10.15 12.02 -18.41
N ILE A 165 9.95 11.63 -19.66
CA ILE A 165 9.94 10.23 -20.08
C ILE A 165 11.24 9.96 -20.83
N SER A 166 11.95 8.88 -20.44
CA SER A 166 13.16 8.39 -21.09
C SER A 166 12.97 6.95 -21.56
N ASN A 167 13.91 6.50 -22.41
CA ASN A 167 13.93 5.12 -22.89
C ASN A 167 15.06 4.33 -22.21
N MET A 168 14.73 3.20 -21.61
CA MET A 168 15.69 2.30 -20.95
C MET A 168 16.70 1.65 -21.91
N ASP A 169 16.41 1.67 -23.23
CA ASP A 169 17.30 1.11 -24.26
C ASP A 169 18.33 2.13 -24.76
N ASP A 170 18.17 3.40 -24.41
CA ASP A 170 19.23 4.39 -24.62
C ASP A 170 20.49 3.95 -23.88
N GLU A 171 21.65 4.13 -24.50
CA GLU A 171 22.93 3.63 -23.98
C GLU A 171 23.18 4.04 -22.53
N VAL A 172 22.87 5.28 -22.20
CA VAL A 172 23.09 5.86 -20.88
C VAL A 172 22.22 5.23 -19.79
N TRP A 173 20.98 4.86 -20.13
CA TRP A 173 20.06 4.21 -19.19
C TRP A 173 20.33 2.72 -19.11
N ARG A 174 20.62 2.10 -20.25
CA ARG A 174 20.99 0.68 -20.30
C ARG A 174 22.24 0.39 -19.48
N ALA A 175 23.28 1.23 -19.56
CA ALA A 175 24.53 1.08 -18.84
C ALA A 175 24.39 1.33 -17.32
N SER A 176 23.41 2.14 -16.91
CA SER A 176 23.20 2.52 -15.50
C SER A 176 22.09 1.71 -14.79
N PHE A 177 21.41 0.80 -15.49
CA PHE A 177 20.33 0.00 -14.90
C PHE A 177 20.86 -0.97 -13.84
N ILE A 178 20.26 -0.95 -12.66
CA ILE A 178 20.60 -1.82 -11.51
C ILE A 178 19.58 -2.93 -11.29
N GLY A 179 18.30 -2.63 -11.48
CA GLY A 179 17.22 -3.59 -11.24
C GLY A 179 15.85 -2.94 -11.23
N ALA A 180 14.84 -3.73 -10.93
CA ALA A 180 13.47 -3.25 -10.81
C ALA A 180 12.76 -3.89 -9.63
N ARG A 181 11.69 -3.22 -9.16
CA ARG A 181 10.82 -3.69 -8.08
C ARG A 181 9.36 -3.50 -8.46
N ARG A 182 8.54 -4.48 -8.07
CA ARG A 182 7.08 -4.45 -8.21
C ARG A 182 6.44 -4.22 -6.85
N PHE A 183 5.54 -3.26 -6.79
CA PHE A 183 4.77 -2.90 -5.61
C PHE A 183 3.27 -3.18 -5.80
N PHE A 184 2.83 -3.38 -7.02
CA PHE A 184 1.47 -3.84 -7.31
C PHE A 184 1.38 -5.34 -7.37
N THR A 185 0.29 -5.89 -6.86
CA THR A 185 -0.12 -7.29 -7.07
C THR A 185 -1.24 -7.41 -8.10
N GLY A 186 -1.78 -6.29 -8.58
CA GLY A 186 -2.85 -6.25 -9.58
C GLY A 186 -2.35 -6.54 -11.01
N GLU A 187 -3.19 -7.15 -11.83
CA GLU A 187 -2.92 -7.35 -13.25
C GLU A 187 -2.85 -5.99 -13.97
N ALA A 188 -1.87 -5.87 -14.87
CA ALA A 188 -1.83 -4.78 -15.83
C ALA A 188 -3.02 -4.90 -16.78
N PRO A 189 -3.56 -3.80 -17.31
CA PRO A 189 -4.63 -3.82 -18.29
C PRO A 189 -4.25 -4.53 -19.57
#